data_a6c16c2acdff3ebcb4fd0c35051acd92
#
_entry.id   a6c16c2acdff3ebcb4fd0c35051acd92
#
_cell.length_a   1.000
_cell.length_b   1.000
_cell.length_c   1.000
_cell.angle_alpha   90.00
_cell.angle_beta   90.00
_cell.angle_gamma   90.00
#
_symmetry.space_group_name_H-M   'P 1'
#
loop_
_entity.id
_entity.type
_entity.pdbx_description
1 polymer ?
#
loop_
_entity_poly.entity_id
_entity_poly.type
_entity_poly.pdbx_seq_one_letter_code
_entity_poly.pdbx_strand_id
1 'polypeptide(L)' 'MSLNIPNDQALPETGYVRLSTILAVIPISRSSWWAGVKEGRYPRSYKLGRCTFWKAEDVRQLIVEIGESS' A
#
# COMPACT_ATOMS: atom_id res chain seq x y z
N MET A 1 -2.15 19.98 18.36
CA MET A 1 -2.04 19.98 17.87
C MET A 1 -1.96 19.29 17.00
N SER A 2 -2.03 19.36 16.45
CA SER A 2 -2.22 18.61 15.72
C SER A 2 -1.39 18.25 14.88
N LEU A 3 -1.12 17.40 14.60
CA LEU A 3 -0.42 17.05 13.81
C LEU A 3 -0.93 16.96 12.66
N ASN A 4 -0.70 17.57 11.75
CA ASN A 4 -1.14 17.50 10.55
C ASN A 4 -0.38 16.63 9.75
N ILE A 5 -0.62 15.37 9.70
CA ILE A 5 -0.01 14.46 8.82
C ILE A 5 -0.70 14.54 7.53
N PRO A 6 0.00 14.81 6.42
CA PRO A 6 -0.62 14.88 5.12
C PRO A 6 -1.29 13.56 4.78
N ASN A 7 -2.50 13.64 4.28
CA ASN A 7 -3.26 12.43 4.01
C ASN A 7 -2.63 11.58 2.94
N ASP A 8 -1.87 12.16 2.03
CA ASP A 8 -1.24 11.40 0.97
C ASP A 8 -0.02 10.64 1.44
N GLN A 9 0.41 10.84 2.69
CA GLN A 9 1.56 10.13 3.23
C GLN A 9 1.18 9.15 4.31
N ALA A 10 -0.10 8.99 4.59
CA ALA A 10 -0.54 8.08 5.64
C ALA A 10 -1.60 7.16 5.09
N LEU A 11 -1.59 5.91 5.52
CA LEU A 11 -2.62 4.99 5.13
C LEU A 11 -3.88 5.25 5.93
N PRO A 12 -5.04 5.27 5.30
CA PRO A 12 -6.29 5.31 6.04
C PRO A 12 -6.49 4.00 6.78
N GLU A 13 -7.33 4.02 7.78
CA GLU A 13 -7.60 2.79 8.53
C GLU A 13 -8.44 1.83 7.71
N THR A 14 -9.24 2.35 6.82
CA THR A 14 -10.11 1.53 6.02
C THR A 14 -10.24 2.19 4.66
N GLY A 15 -10.81 1.49 3.70
CA GLY A 15 -10.99 2.00 2.35
C GLY A 15 -9.91 1.51 1.42
N TYR A 16 -9.63 2.28 0.37
CA TYR A 16 -8.72 1.87 -0.68
C TYR A 16 -7.65 2.92 -0.91
N VAL A 17 -6.49 2.49 -1.36
CA VAL A 17 -5.37 3.38 -1.62
C VAL A 17 -4.79 3.09 -3.00
N ARG A 18 -4.19 4.09 -3.60
CA ARG A 18 -3.52 3.95 -4.86
C ARG A 18 -2.06 3.60 -4.65
N LEU A 19 -1.40 3.18 -5.71
CA LEU A 19 -0.01 2.77 -5.64
C LEU A 19 0.88 3.90 -5.15
N SER A 20 0.62 5.13 -5.55
CA SER A 20 1.44 6.25 -5.09
C SER A 20 1.42 6.38 -3.57
N THR A 21 0.27 6.14 -2.96
CA THR A 21 0.16 6.16 -1.50
C THR A 21 0.95 5.03 -0.88
N ILE A 22 0.88 3.84 -1.47
CA ILE A 22 1.61 2.68 -0.96
C ILE A 22 3.11 2.94 -1.04
N LEU A 23 3.60 3.45 -2.15
CA LEU A 23 5.03 3.68 -2.32
C LEU A 23 5.53 4.84 -1.49
N ALA A 24 4.63 5.67 -0.98
CA ALA A 24 5.02 6.73 -0.06
C ALA A 24 5.35 6.16 1.32
N VAL A 25 4.80 5.02 1.67
CA VAL A 25 5.04 4.40 2.99
C VAL A 25 5.90 3.15 2.92
N ILE A 26 6.01 2.53 1.76
CA ILE A 26 6.87 1.36 1.59
C ILE A 26 7.93 1.74 0.57
N PRO A 27 9.19 1.89 0.99
CA PRO A 27 10.23 2.46 0.14
C PRO A 27 10.83 1.44 -0.83
N ILE A 28 10.04 1.01 -1.77
CA ILE A 28 10.53 0.12 -2.82
C ILE A 28 10.15 0.70 -4.17
N SER A 29 10.73 0.18 -5.22
CA SER A 29 10.43 0.66 -6.54
C SER A 29 9.10 0.13 -7.03
N ARG A 30 8.55 0.80 -8.01
CA ARG A 30 7.30 0.39 -8.63
C ARG A 30 7.42 -1.00 -9.23
N SER A 31 8.55 -1.28 -9.88
CA SER A 31 8.80 -2.60 -10.47
C SER A 31 8.83 -3.68 -9.41
N SER A 32 9.46 -3.41 -8.28
CA SER A 32 9.51 -4.38 -7.19
C SER A 32 8.13 -4.65 -6.63
N TRP A 33 7.31 -3.60 -6.53
CA TRP A 33 5.96 -3.77 -6.03
C TRP A 33 5.15 -4.69 -6.95
N TRP A 34 5.20 -4.43 -8.27
CA TRP A 34 4.42 -5.24 -9.20
C TRP A 34 4.93 -6.67 -9.27
N ALA A 35 6.24 -6.88 -9.15
CA ALA A 35 6.79 -8.22 -9.10
C ALA A 35 6.26 -8.98 -7.88
N GLY A 36 6.19 -8.31 -6.74
CA GLY A 36 5.68 -8.96 -5.53
C GLY A 36 4.20 -9.27 -5.62
N VAL A 37 3.43 -8.41 -6.28
CA VAL A 37 2.01 -8.66 -6.48
C VAL A 37 1.83 -9.88 -7.38
N LYS A 38 2.62 -9.96 -8.44
CA LYS A 38 2.53 -11.07 -9.37
C LYS A 38 2.92 -12.39 -8.71
N GLU A 39 3.90 -12.35 -7.82
CA GLU A 39 4.37 -13.54 -7.13
C GLU A 39 3.51 -13.93 -5.95
N GLY A 40 2.54 -13.12 -5.60
CA GLY A 40 1.68 -13.43 -4.47
C GLY A 40 2.21 -13.01 -3.12
N ARG A 41 3.34 -12.30 -3.10
CA ARG A 41 3.90 -11.83 -1.83
C ARG A 41 3.20 -10.58 -1.31
N TYR A 42 2.60 -9.82 -2.21
CA TYR A 42 1.93 -8.57 -1.85
C TYR A 42 0.45 -8.69 -2.14
N PRO A 43 -0.38 -7.86 -1.54
CA PRO A 43 -1.82 -7.96 -1.73
C PRO A 43 -2.23 -7.77 -3.18
N ARG A 44 -3.31 -8.39 -3.55
CA ARG A 44 -3.84 -8.28 -4.90
C ARG A 44 -4.43 -6.89 -5.13
N SER A 45 -4.38 -6.44 -6.36
CA SER A 45 -4.99 -5.18 -6.72
C SER A 45 -6.45 -5.38 -7.08
N TYR A 46 -7.20 -4.29 -7.03
CA TYR A 46 -8.58 -4.25 -7.47
C TYR A 46 -8.68 -3.19 -8.54
N LYS A 47 -9.57 -3.37 -9.48
CA LYS A 47 -9.74 -2.42 -10.57
C LYS A 47 -11.16 -1.93 -10.64
N LEU A 48 -11.29 -0.65 -10.93
CA LEU A 48 -12.58 -0.06 -11.18
C LEU A 48 -12.38 0.88 -12.37
N GLY A 49 -12.87 0.48 -13.52
CA GLY A 49 -12.58 1.22 -14.74
C GLY A 49 -11.10 1.21 -15.03
N ARG A 50 -10.50 2.37 -15.10
CA ARG A 50 -9.07 2.49 -15.33
C ARG A 50 -8.25 2.64 -14.06
N CYS A 51 -8.92 2.67 -12.93
CA CYS A 51 -8.22 2.86 -11.67
C CYS A 51 -7.81 1.53 -11.08
N THR A 52 -6.61 1.50 -10.54
CA THR A 52 -6.11 0.33 -9.82
C THR A 52 -5.83 0.76 -8.40
N PHE A 53 -6.31 -0.03 -7.45
CA PHE A 53 -6.13 0.31 -6.05
C PHE A 53 -6.05 -0.96 -5.21
N TRP A 54 -5.71 -0.78 -3.95
CA TRP A 54 -5.56 -1.88 -2.99
C TRP A 54 -6.35 -1.54 -1.76
N LYS A 55 -6.77 -2.55 -1.03
CA LYS A 55 -7.43 -2.33 0.25
C LYS A 55 -6.41 -1.82 1.25
N ALA A 56 -6.76 -0.75 1.95
CA ALA A 56 -5.87 -0.19 2.96
C ALA A 56 -5.54 -1.20 4.03
N GLU A 57 -6.50 -2.03 4.41
CA GLU A 57 -6.28 -3.04 5.43
C GLU A 57 -5.23 -4.05 5.01
N ASP A 58 -5.25 -4.45 3.74
CA ASP A 58 -4.27 -5.41 3.23
C ASP A 58 -2.87 -4.80 3.23
N VAL A 59 -2.76 -3.53 2.87
CA VAL A 59 -1.48 -2.87 2.86
C VAL A 59 -0.94 -2.69 4.28
N ARG A 60 -1.81 -2.37 5.22
CA ARG A 60 -1.39 -2.24 6.61
C ARG A 60 -0.89 -3.57 7.16
N GLN A 61 -1.56 -4.65 6.81
CA GLN A 61 -1.13 -5.98 7.23
C GLN A 61 0.25 -6.31 6.62
N LEU A 62 0.47 -5.94 5.37
CA LEU A 62 1.74 -6.16 4.72
C LEU A 62 2.86 -5.40 5.44
N ILE A 63 2.60 -4.17 5.85
CA ILE A 63 3.59 -3.38 6.56
C ILE A 63 3.99 -4.06 7.85
N VAL A 64 3.02 -4.61 8.56
CA VAL A 64 3.30 -5.34 9.80
C VAL A 64 4.16 -6.56 9.50
N GLU A 65 3.83 -7.29 8.46
CA GLU A 65 4.57 -8.51 8.11
C GLU A 65 5.99 -8.19 7.69
N ILE A 66 6.21 -7.12 6.98
CA ILE A 66 7.54 -6.70 6.58
C ILE A 66 8.37 -6.40 7.84
N GLY A 67 7.79 -5.69 8.77
CA GLY A 67 8.48 -5.36 10.00
C GLY A 67 8.83 -6.57 10.83
N GLU A 68 7.98 -7.57 10.80
CA GLU A 68 8.22 -8.78 11.59
C GLU A 68 9.25 -9.70 10.93
N SER A 69 9.38 -9.63 9.62
CA SER A 69 10.32 -10.50 8.93
C SER A 69 11.72 -9.96 8.92
N SER A 70 11.88 -8.70 9.18
CA SER A 70 13.24 -8.15 9.20
C SER A 70 13.81 -8.12 10.62
#